data_972ec1e0defdf5653a6d97cb07150038
#
_entry.id   972ec1e0defdf5653a6d97cb07150038
#
_cell.length_a   1.000
_cell.length_b   1.000
_cell.length_c   1.000
_cell.angle_alpha   90.00
_cell.angle_beta   90.00
_cell.angle_gamma   90.00
#
_symmetry.space_group_name_H-M   'P 1'
#
loop_
_entity.id
_entity.type
_entity.pdbx_description
1 polymer ?
#
loop_
_entity_poly.entity_id
_entity_poly.type
_entity_poly.pdbx_seq_one_letter_code
_entity_poly.pdbx_strand_id
1 'polypeptide(L)'
;FGQRGTEGKIQAIRYARENDVPMLGVCLGMQLTCIEFARHVLGLEGANSAELAPETKYPIIDIMRDQIDVEDMGGTLRLGLYPSKLKRGSKAAAAYHNQEVVQRRHRHRYEFNNAFREQFEAAGFVFSGVSPDNRLVEIVEIPENKFFVACQYHPELSSRPNRPEELYTASVSYTHLRAHESEAD
;
A
#
# COMPACT_ATOMS: atom_id res chain seq x y z
N PHE A 1 2.94 6.49 -14.19
CA PHE A 1 1.50 6.26 -14.37
C PHE A 1 1.27 5.22 -15.45
N GLY A 2 0.18 4.44 -15.34
CA GLY A 2 -0.18 3.38 -16.26
C GLY A 2 0.81 2.21 -16.27
N GLN A 3 0.81 1.44 -17.35
CA GLN A 3 1.63 0.22 -17.49
C GLN A 3 3.13 0.50 -17.56
N ARG A 4 3.52 1.73 -17.85
CA ARG A 4 4.92 2.08 -18.12
C ARG A 4 5.78 1.91 -16.88
N GLY A 5 6.75 1.00 -16.95
CA GLY A 5 7.71 0.76 -15.87
C GLY A 5 7.17 -0.01 -14.67
N THR A 6 5.97 -0.60 -14.73
CA THR A 6 5.38 -1.35 -13.62
C THR A 6 6.23 -2.56 -13.23
N GLU A 7 6.70 -3.34 -14.18
CA GLU A 7 7.54 -4.50 -13.89
C GLU A 7 8.89 -4.11 -13.25
N GLY A 8 9.51 -3.02 -13.69
CA GLY A 8 10.71 -2.48 -13.05
C GLY A 8 10.47 -2.04 -11.59
N LYS A 9 9.31 -1.43 -11.32
CA LYS A 9 8.90 -1.10 -9.94
C LYS A 9 8.66 -2.34 -9.10
N ILE A 10 8.00 -3.37 -9.64
CA ILE A 10 7.81 -4.65 -8.95
C ILE A 10 9.15 -5.29 -8.60
N GLN A 11 10.14 -5.27 -9.48
CA GLN A 11 11.49 -5.76 -9.18
C GLN A 11 12.19 -4.94 -8.09
N ALA A 12 12.05 -3.62 -8.10
CA ALA A 12 12.58 -2.77 -7.03
C ALA A 12 11.92 -3.04 -5.67
N ILE A 13 10.60 -3.24 -5.67
CA ILE A 13 9.83 -3.61 -4.47
C ILE A 13 10.28 -4.96 -3.94
N ARG A 14 10.46 -5.95 -4.82
CA ARG A 14 10.98 -7.27 -4.47
C ARG A 14 12.36 -7.17 -3.83
N TYR A 15 13.27 -6.43 -4.46
CA TYR A 15 14.62 -6.21 -3.91
C TYR A 15 14.56 -5.58 -2.51
N ALA A 16 13.73 -4.57 -2.33
CA ALA A 16 13.57 -3.90 -1.03
C ALA A 16 13.05 -4.88 0.03
N ARG A 17 12.07 -5.71 -0.28
CA ARG A 17 11.52 -6.71 0.63
C ARG A 17 12.56 -7.78 1.00
N GLU A 18 13.25 -8.35 0.00
CA GLU A 18 14.20 -9.44 0.20
C GLU A 18 15.49 -9.00 0.90
N ASN A 19 15.86 -7.72 0.80
CA ASN A 19 17.10 -7.16 1.36
C ASN A 19 16.84 -6.20 2.54
N ASP A 20 15.63 -6.19 3.09
CA ASP A 20 15.24 -5.33 4.21
C ASP A 20 15.56 -3.84 3.99
N VAL A 21 15.40 -3.37 2.75
CA VAL A 21 15.55 -1.95 2.43
C VAL A 21 14.29 -1.19 2.86
N PRO A 22 14.40 -0.13 3.67
CA PRO A 22 13.23 0.68 4.02
C PRO A 22 12.48 1.15 2.77
N MET A 23 11.18 0.91 2.74
CA MET A 23 10.34 1.22 1.59
C MET A 23 9.03 1.88 2.01
N LEU A 24 8.65 2.93 1.29
CA LEU A 24 7.32 3.54 1.33
C LEU A 24 6.69 3.49 -0.06
N GLY A 25 5.59 2.73 -0.20
CA GLY A 25 4.77 2.70 -1.42
C GLY A 25 3.60 3.68 -1.34
N VAL A 26 3.37 4.46 -2.40
CA VAL A 26 2.26 5.44 -2.45
C VAL A 26 1.38 5.15 -3.64
N CYS A 27 0.07 5.04 -3.41
CA CYS A 27 -0.98 4.81 -4.41
C CYS A 27 -0.67 3.61 -5.31
N LEU A 28 -0.24 3.82 -6.55
CA LEU A 28 0.23 2.74 -7.43
C LEU A 28 1.34 1.90 -6.77
N GLY A 29 2.19 2.53 -5.95
CA GLY A 29 3.24 1.84 -5.19
C GLY A 29 2.67 0.80 -4.22
N MET A 30 1.56 1.08 -3.54
CA MET A 30 0.87 0.08 -2.73
C MET A 30 0.28 -1.05 -3.58
N GLN A 31 -0.36 -0.73 -4.70
CA GLN A 31 -0.93 -1.72 -5.59
C GLN A 31 0.13 -2.67 -6.13
N LEU A 32 1.28 -2.13 -6.56
CA LEU A 32 2.41 -2.94 -7.02
C LEU A 32 3.08 -3.76 -5.90
N THR A 33 3.05 -3.26 -4.66
CA THR A 33 3.48 -4.03 -3.47
C THR A 33 2.60 -5.27 -3.28
N CYS A 34 1.29 -5.12 -3.39
CA CYS A 34 0.38 -6.26 -3.31
C CYS A 34 0.59 -7.25 -4.46
N ILE A 35 0.80 -6.76 -5.68
CA ILE A 35 1.09 -7.61 -6.84
C ILE A 35 2.41 -8.37 -6.68
N GLU A 36 3.47 -7.69 -6.21
CA GLU A 36 4.77 -8.29 -5.92
C GLU A 36 4.64 -9.43 -4.92
N PHE A 37 3.98 -9.16 -3.79
CA PHE A 37 3.76 -10.15 -2.73
C PHE A 37 2.97 -11.36 -3.23
N ALA A 38 1.91 -11.12 -4.01
CA ALA A 38 1.12 -12.19 -4.62
C ALA A 38 1.96 -13.08 -5.53
N ARG A 39 2.80 -12.51 -6.37
CA ARG A 39 3.63 -13.26 -7.32
C ARG A 39 4.75 -14.04 -6.65
N HIS A 40 5.49 -13.40 -5.73
CA HIS A 40 6.77 -13.93 -5.25
C HIS A 40 6.70 -14.55 -3.84
N VAL A 41 5.66 -14.26 -3.07
CA VAL A 41 5.44 -14.88 -1.76
C VAL A 41 4.32 -15.91 -1.81
N LEU A 42 3.17 -15.55 -2.41
CA LEU A 42 2.03 -16.46 -2.51
C LEU A 42 2.11 -17.41 -3.72
N GLY A 43 3.06 -17.21 -4.65
CA GLY A 43 3.20 -18.04 -5.83
C GLY A 43 2.06 -17.91 -6.86
N LEU A 44 1.31 -16.81 -6.83
CA LEU A 44 0.23 -16.53 -7.78
C LEU A 44 0.80 -15.98 -9.09
N GLU A 45 1.31 -16.87 -9.92
CA GLU A 45 1.94 -16.51 -11.19
C GLU A 45 0.98 -15.73 -12.08
N GLY A 46 1.44 -14.58 -12.61
CA GLY A 46 0.64 -13.70 -13.45
C GLY A 46 -0.34 -12.79 -12.67
N ALA A 47 -0.30 -12.79 -11.33
CA ALA A 47 -1.08 -11.86 -10.52
C ALA A 47 -0.84 -10.41 -10.95
N ASN A 48 -1.90 -9.62 -11.08
CA ASN A 48 -1.83 -8.26 -11.60
C ASN A 48 -3.01 -7.40 -11.11
N SER A 49 -3.04 -6.15 -11.56
CA SER A 49 -4.21 -5.28 -11.50
C SER A 49 -5.10 -5.52 -12.72
N ALA A 50 -6.41 -5.58 -12.52
CA ALA A 50 -7.38 -5.61 -13.61
C ALA A 50 -7.32 -4.34 -14.49
N GLU A 51 -6.81 -3.23 -13.95
CA GLU A 51 -6.53 -2.02 -14.73
C GLU A 51 -5.43 -2.23 -15.77
N LEU A 52 -4.37 -2.96 -15.38
CA LEU A 52 -3.16 -3.15 -16.19
C LEU A 52 -3.24 -4.39 -17.09
N ALA A 53 -3.94 -5.42 -16.61
CA ALA A 53 -4.14 -6.70 -17.29
C ALA A 53 -5.55 -7.22 -16.98
N PRO A 54 -6.57 -6.79 -17.75
CA PRO A 54 -7.97 -7.16 -17.50
C PRO A 54 -8.23 -8.68 -17.53
N GLU A 55 -7.42 -9.43 -18.27
CA GLU A 55 -7.52 -10.89 -18.40
C GLU A 55 -6.73 -11.66 -17.34
N THR A 56 -6.18 -10.99 -16.32
CA THR A 56 -5.41 -11.68 -15.28
C THR A 56 -6.26 -12.69 -14.53
N LYS A 57 -5.72 -13.88 -14.30
CA LYS A 57 -6.36 -14.92 -13.49
C LYS A 57 -6.45 -14.51 -12.01
N TYR A 58 -5.53 -13.68 -11.56
CA TYR A 58 -5.44 -13.24 -10.17
C TYR A 58 -5.46 -11.69 -10.09
N PRO A 59 -6.65 -11.08 -10.18
CA PRO A 59 -6.81 -9.63 -10.09
C PRO A 59 -6.70 -9.18 -8.62
N ILE A 60 -5.46 -9.00 -8.16
CA ILE A 60 -5.15 -8.57 -6.79
C ILE A 60 -5.68 -7.16 -6.54
N ILE A 61 -5.64 -6.33 -7.57
CA ILE A 61 -6.20 -4.98 -7.60
C ILE A 61 -7.32 -4.96 -8.63
N ASP A 62 -8.51 -4.57 -8.19
CA ASP A 62 -9.73 -4.64 -9.01
C ASP A 62 -10.70 -3.50 -8.67
N ILE A 63 -11.74 -3.34 -9.48
CA ILE A 63 -12.87 -2.46 -9.15
C ILE A 63 -13.80 -3.23 -8.20
N MET A 64 -14.19 -2.61 -7.09
CA MET A 64 -15.17 -3.22 -6.19
C MET A 64 -16.52 -3.38 -6.88
N ARG A 65 -17.10 -4.58 -6.81
CA ARG A 65 -18.33 -4.94 -7.56
C ARG A 65 -19.54 -4.05 -7.25
N ASP A 66 -19.66 -3.62 -6.03
CA ASP A 66 -20.70 -2.68 -5.57
C ASP A 66 -20.48 -1.22 -6.01
N GLN A 67 -19.34 -0.93 -6.66
CA GLN A 67 -19.09 0.33 -7.35
C GLN A 67 -19.45 0.26 -8.85
N ILE A 68 -19.71 -0.92 -9.39
CA ILE A 68 -20.06 -1.12 -10.80
C ILE A 68 -21.50 -0.70 -11.09
N ASP A 69 -22.40 -0.83 -10.10
CA ASP A 69 -23.82 -0.49 -10.24
C ASP A 69 -24.12 1.02 -10.21
N VAL A 70 -23.10 1.85 -10.00
CA VAL A 70 -23.23 3.32 -10.06
C VAL A 70 -22.85 3.77 -11.48
N GLU A 71 -23.81 3.68 -12.40
CA GLU A 71 -23.67 4.04 -13.82
C GLU A 71 -23.43 5.52 -14.11
N ASP A 72 -23.26 6.37 -13.11
CA ASP A 72 -23.01 7.79 -13.32
C ASP A 72 -21.51 8.16 -13.19
N MET A 73 -20.97 8.54 -14.31
CA MET A 73 -19.73 9.31 -14.56
C MET A 73 -18.83 9.57 -13.35
N GLY A 74 -17.91 8.64 -13.08
CA GLY A 74 -16.89 8.80 -12.04
C GLY A 74 -17.24 8.19 -10.69
N GLY A 75 -18.35 7.47 -10.54
CA GLY A 75 -18.82 6.88 -9.27
C GLY A 75 -17.88 5.87 -8.62
N THR A 76 -16.92 5.29 -9.37
CA THR A 76 -15.88 4.42 -8.83
C THR A 76 -14.62 5.16 -8.40
N LEU A 77 -14.46 6.43 -8.76
CA LEU A 77 -13.29 7.24 -8.43
C LEU A 77 -13.37 7.73 -6.99
N ARG A 78 -12.48 7.23 -6.15
CA ARG A 78 -12.28 7.81 -4.82
C ARG A 78 -11.41 9.05 -4.96
N LEU A 79 -12.05 10.21 -4.80
CA LEU A 79 -11.43 11.53 -4.90
C LEU A 79 -11.78 12.33 -3.64
N GLY A 80 -10.76 12.78 -2.92
CA GLY A 80 -10.93 13.60 -1.73
C GLY A 80 -10.46 12.93 -0.43
N LEU A 81 -10.94 13.43 0.68
CA LEU A 81 -10.52 13.07 2.02
C LEU A 81 -11.35 11.89 2.54
N TYR A 82 -10.68 10.80 2.91
CA TYR A 82 -11.31 9.60 3.45
C TYR A 82 -10.63 9.15 4.74
N PRO A 83 -11.40 8.59 5.69
CA PRO A 83 -10.86 8.07 6.94
C PRO A 83 -10.23 6.69 6.72
N SER A 84 -9.12 6.46 7.42
CA SER A 84 -8.45 5.16 7.54
C SER A 84 -8.32 4.81 9.01
N LYS A 85 -8.89 3.69 9.43
CA LYS A 85 -8.76 3.12 10.77
C LYS A 85 -7.46 2.34 10.84
N LEU A 86 -6.60 2.67 11.80
CA LEU A 86 -5.27 2.09 11.94
C LEU A 86 -5.28 0.87 12.85
N LYS A 87 -4.55 -0.15 12.46
CA LYS A 87 -4.33 -1.35 13.27
C LYS A 87 -3.34 -1.02 14.39
N ARG A 88 -3.79 -1.15 15.63
CA ARG A 88 -2.94 -0.94 16.81
C ARG A 88 -1.71 -1.84 16.77
N GLY A 89 -0.55 -1.27 17.11
CA GLY A 89 0.73 -1.98 17.12
C GLY A 89 1.40 -2.13 15.75
N SER A 90 0.82 -1.58 14.68
CA SER A 90 1.44 -1.54 13.35
C SER A 90 2.46 -0.40 13.24
N LYS A 91 3.38 -0.50 12.27
CA LYS A 91 4.32 0.58 11.94
C LYS A 91 3.59 1.82 11.44
N ALA A 92 2.52 1.63 10.67
CA ALA A 92 1.66 2.73 10.26
C ALA A 92 1.03 3.45 11.46
N ALA A 93 0.48 2.73 12.43
CA ALA A 93 -0.06 3.34 13.64
C ALA A 93 1.02 4.11 14.42
N ALA A 94 2.22 3.53 14.58
CA ALA A 94 3.34 4.19 15.24
C ALA A 94 3.74 5.49 14.51
N ALA A 95 3.82 5.49 13.17
CA ALA A 95 4.11 6.67 12.38
C ALA A 95 3.08 7.78 12.62
N TYR A 96 1.81 7.45 12.75
CA TYR A 96 0.73 8.36 13.06
C TYR A 96 0.48 8.57 14.56
N HIS A 97 1.51 8.40 15.40
CA HIS A 97 1.46 8.63 16.85
C HIS A 97 0.35 7.85 17.57
N ASN A 98 0.06 6.64 17.08
CA ASN A 98 -0.99 5.74 17.57
C ASN A 98 -2.42 6.34 17.54
N GLN A 99 -2.67 7.26 16.63
CA GLN A 99 -4.03 7.68 16.33
C GLN A 99 -4.87 6.48 15.89
N GLU A 100 -6.13 6.44 16.29
CA GLU A 100 -7.04 5.37 15.91
C GLU A 100 -7.50 5.50 14.45
N VAL A 101 -7.74 6.74 14.03
CA VAL A 101 -8.22 7.08 12.67
C VAL A 101 -7.46 8.27 12.15
N VAL A 102 -7.01 8.18 10.91
CA VAL A 102 -6.42 9.29 10.15
C VAL A 102 -7.24 9.58 8.91
N GLN A 103 -7.20 10.82 8.44
CA GLN A 103 -7.88 11.20 7.20
C GLN A 103 -6.84 11.64 6.19
N ARG A 104 -6.88 11.03 5.00
CA ARG A 104 -5.93 11.31 3.92
C ARG A 104 -6.65 11.41 2.58
N ARG A 105 -6.03 12.13 1.64
CA ARG A 105 -6.62 12.36 0.31
C ARG A 105 -6.31 11.21 -0.63
N HIS A 106 -7.37 10.72 -1.29
CA HIS A 106 -7.34 9.67 -2.29
C HIS A 106 -7.53 10.24 -3.70
N ARG A 107 -6.95 9.54 -4.67
CA ARG A 107 -7.14 9.80 -6.11
C ARG A 107 -6.90 8.50 -6.89
N HIS A 108 -7.81 7.54 -6.74
CA HIS A 108 -7.71 6.25 -7.43
C HIS A 108 -9.09 5.63 -7.62
N ARG A 109 -9.17 4.65 -8.50
CA ARG A 109 -10.41 3.93 -8.85
C ARG A 109 -10.34 2.46 -8.42
N TYR A 110 -9.16 1.85 -8.54
CA TYR A 110 -8.96 0.44 -8.25
C TYR A 110 -8.53 0.26 -6.80
N GLU A 111 -8.97 -0.85 -6.22
CA GLU A 111 -8.80 -1.20 -4.80
C GLU A 111 -8.20 -2.59 -4.66
N PHE A 112 -7.66 -2.91 -3.49
CA PHE A 112 -7.25 -4.27 -3.16
C PHE A 112 -8.48 -5.21 -3.17
N ASN A 113 -8.36 -6.33 -3.86
CA ASN A 113 -9.43 -7.32 -3.97
C ASN A 113 -9.50 -8.18 -2.69
N ASN A 114 -10.56 -8.01 -1.91
CA ASN A 114 -10.76 -8.69 -0.63
C ASN A 114 -10.84 -10.24 -0.74
N ALA A 115 -11.06 -10.79 -1.95
CA ALA A 115 -11.05 -12.24 -2.16
C ALA A 115 -9.67 -12.88 -1.84
N PHE A 116 -8.60 -12.09 -1.87
CA PHE A 116 -7.24 -12.54 -1.57
C PHE A 116 -6.79 -12.22 -0.15
N ARG A 117 -7.58 -11.50 0.64
CA ARG A 117 -7.19 -10.97 1.94
C ARG A 117 -6.68 -12.04 2.89
N GLU A 118 -7.43 -13.14 3.03
CA GLU A 118 -7.09 -14.25 3.92
C GLU A 118 -5.75 -14.89 3.55
N GLN A 119 -5.47 -15.09 2.25
CA GLN A 119 -4.19 -15.65 1.79
C GLN A 119 -3.00 -14.73 2.13
N PHE A 120 -3.18 -13.42 1.99
CA PHE A 120 -2.15 -12.44 2.34
C PHE A 120 -1.88 -12.43 3.84
N GLU A 121 -2.93 -12.41 4.67
CA GLU A 121 -2.79 -12.44 6.14
C GLU A 121 -2.14 -13.73 6.62
N ALA A 122 -2.50 -14.87 6.05
CA ALA A 122 -1.89 -16.16 6.37
C ALA A 122 -0.38 -16.21 6.05
N ALA A 123 0.09 -15.43 5.08
CA ALA A 123 1.50 -15.31 4.72
C ALA A 123 2.24 -14.18 5.46
N GLY A 124 1.62 -13.56 6.46
CA GLY A 124 2.24 -12.52 7.28
C GLY A 124 2.11 -11.09 6.76
N PHE A 125 1.36 -10.87 5.66
CA PHE A 125 1.05 -9.53 5.20
C PHE A 125 0.02 -8.86 6.11
N VAL A 126 0.22 -7.60 6.44
CA VAL A 126 -0.66 -6.90 7.38
C VAL A 126 -1.41 -5.76 6.71
N PHE A 127 -2.72 -5.79 6.81
CA PHE A 127 -3.59 -4.67 6.46
C PHE A 127 -3.67 -3.73 7.65
N SER A 128 -2.75 -2.76 7.69
CA SER A 128 -2.55 -1.88 8.85
C SER A 128 -3.41 -0.63 8.83
N GLY A 129 -4.06 -0.34 7.72
CA GLY A 129 -5.09 0.69 7.61
C GLY A 129 -6.24 0.19 6.75
N VAL A 130 -7.46 0.41 7.21
CA VAL A 130 -8.69 0.02 6.51
C VAL A 130 -9.75 1.10 6.63
N SER A 131 -10.73 1.11 5.71
CA SER A 131 -11.91 1.96 5.88
C SER A 131 -12.67 1.62 7.17
N PRO A 132 -13.42 2.55 7.78
CA PRO A 132 -14.11 2.30 9.04
C PRO A 132 -15.05 1.09 9.03
N ASP A 133 -15.64 0.77 7.89
CA ASP A 133 -16.47 -0.41 7.62
C ASP A 133 -15.67 -1.68 7.31
N ASN A 134 -14.33 -1.60 7.34
CA ASN A 134 -13.39 -2.69 7.05
C ASN A 134 -13.46 -3.25 5.62
N ARG A 135 -14.06 -2.54 4.68
CA ARG A 135 -14.23 -2.99 3.29
C ARG A 135 -13.05 -2.67 2.40
N LEU A 136 -12.43 -1.50 2.59
CA LEU A 136 -11.34 -1.01 1.73
C LEU A 136 -10.02 -1.07 2.46
N VAL A 137 -8.98 -1.47 1.75
CA VAL A 137 -7.60 -1.50 2.26
C VAL A 137 -6.95 -0.17 1.95
N GLU A 138 -6.46 0.50 2.99
CA GLU A 138 -5.88 1.84 2.92
C GLU A 138 -4.36 1.85 3.11
N ILE A 139 -3.86 0.96 3.97
CA ILE A 139 -2.43 0.83 4.27
C ILE A 139 -2.11 -0.65 4.44
N VAL A 140 -0.97 -1.03 3.90
CA VAL A 140 -0.41 -2.39 4.04
C VAL A 140 1.01 -2.32 4.55
N GLU A 141 1.46 -3.39 5.23
CA GLU A 141 2.83 -3.50 5.68
C GLU A 141 3.31 -4.95 5.73
N ILE A 142 4.62 -5.13 5.61
CA ILE A 142 5.32 -6.38 5.85
C ILE A 142 6.09 -6.22 7.16
N PRO A 143 5.58 -6.78 8.28
CA PRO A 143 6.12 -6.51 9.60
C PRO A 143 7.52 -7.08 9.83
N GLU A 144 7.92 -8.12 9.08
CA GLU A 144 9.25 -8.73 9.16
C GLU A 144 10.37 -7.77 8.72
N ASN A 145 10.08 -6.84 7.81
CA ASN A 145 11.02 -5.81 7.38
C ASN A 145 11.06 -4.66 8.39
N LYS A 146 12.21 -4.01 8.55
CA LYS A 146 12.40 -2.85 9.46
C LYS A 146 11.39 -1.74 9.18
N PHE A 147 11.21 -1.37 7.91
CA PHE A 147 10.16 -0.46 7.47
C PHE A 147 9.72 -0.80 6.04
N PHE A 148 8.58 -1.44 5.91
CA PHE A 148 7.98 -1.75 4.62
C PHE A 148 6.49 -1.47 4.71
N VAL A 149 6.11 -0.24 4.34
CA VAL A 149 4.76 0.28 4.46
C VAL A 149 4.32 0.83 3.11
N ALA A 150 3.06 0.62 2.74
CA ALA A 150 2.50 1.24 1.56
C ALA A 150 1.06 1.69 1.79
N CYS A 151 0.68 2.84 1.22
CA CYS A 151 -0.64 3.45 1.39
C CYS A 151 -1.32 3.71 0.05
N GLN A 152 -2.65 3.58 0.03
CA GLN A 152 -3.45 3.83 -1.18
C GLN A 152 -3.70 5.31 -1.44
N TYR A 153 -3.68 6.12 -0.39
CA TYR A 153 -3.84 7.57 -0.48
C TYR A 153 -2.54 8.29 -0.88
N HIS A 154 -2.62 9.61 -1.03
CA HIS A 154 -1.56 10.50 -1.45
C HIS A 154 -1.07 11.39 -0.29
N PRO A 155 -0.11 10.93 0.54
CA PRO A 155 0.39 11.69 1.68
C PRO A 155 1.05 13.01 1.27
N GLU A 156 1.62 13.10 0.05
CA GLU A 156 2.21 14.33 -0.49
C GLU A 156 1.23 15.51 -0.53
N LEU A 157 -0.06 15.23 -0.66
CA LEU A 157 -1.09 16.28 -0.68
C LEU A 157 -1.31 16.94 0.69
N SER A 158 -0.86 16.29 1.76
CA SER A 158 -0.94 16.81 3.13
C SER A 158 0.41 17.30 3.66
N SER A 159 1.51 16.97 2.99
CA SER A 159 2.87 17.31 3.41
C SER A 159 3.23 18.77 3.10
N ARG A 160 4.04 19.37 3.98
CA ARG A 160 4.58 20.73 3.83
C ARG A 160 6.03 20.74 4.30
N PRO A 161 6.90 21.65 3.80
CA PRO A 161 8.30 21.72 4.22
C PRO A 161 8.50 21.87 5.73
N ASN A 162 7.63 22.62 6.38
CA ASN A 162 7.64 22.84 7.85
C ASN A 162 6.71 21.91 8.63
N ARG A 163 6.02 21.01 7.98
CA ARG A 163 5.14 19.98 8.54
C ARG A 163 5.10 18.79 7.60
N PRO A 164 6.18 18.01 7.53
CA PRO A 164 6.22 16.82 6.70
C PRO A 164 5.16 15.80 7.17
N GLU A 165 4.62 15.08 6.23
CA GLU A 165 3.64 14.04 6.53
C GLU A 165 4.30 12.87 7.27
N GLU A 166 3.58 12.26 8.18
CA GLU A 166 4.07 11.32 9.19
C GLU A 166 4.71 10.06 8.58
N LEU A 167 4.16 9.50 7.50
CA LEU A 167 4.76 8.33 6.83
C LEU A 167 6.10 8.66 6.19
N TYR A 168 6.27 9.87 5.64
CA TYR A 168 7.55 10.30 5.10
C TYR A 168 8.59 10.46 6.21
N THR A 169 8.22 11.08 7.33
CA THR A 169 9.10 11.23 8.48
C THR A 169 9.54 9.87 9.01
N ALA A 170 8.60 8.93 9.17
CA ALA A 170 8.91 7.57 9.61
C ALA A 170 9.85 6.86 8.61
N SER A 171 9.55 6.89 7.32
CA SER A 171 10.37 6.26 6.28
C SER A 171 11.82 6.78 6.29
N VAL A 172 11.99 8.10 6.38
CA VAL A 172 13.32 8.74 6.43
C VAL A 172 14.07 8.34 7.70
N SER A 173 13.41 8.24 8.84
CA SER A 173 14.04 7.81 10.10
C SER A 173 14.62 6.41 9.99
N TYR A 174 13.90 5.47 9.42
CA TYR A 174 14.40 4.10 9.20
C TYR A 174 15.53 4.04 8.17
N THR A 175 15.51 4.89 7.16
CA THR A 175 16.58 4.99 6.17
C THR A 175 17.88 5.48 6.81
N HIS A 176 17.81 6.47 7.69
CA HIS A 176 18.97 6.99 8.44
C HIS A 176 19.55 5.95 9.41
N LEU A 177 18.71 5.22 10.13
CA LEU A 177 19.17 4.14 11.03
C LEU A 177 19.98 3.10 10.27
N ARG A 178 19.50 2.67 9.09
CA ARG A 178 20.23 1.72 8.24
C ARG A 178 21.58 2.25 7.77
N ALA A 179 21.68 3.53 7.40
CA ALA A 179 22.93 4.14 6.98
C ALA A 179 23.98 4.08 8.10
N HIS A 180 23.59 4.36 9.34
CA HIS A 180 24.50 4.27 10.50
C HIS A 180 24.92 2.84 10.86
N GLU A 181 24.03 1.86 10.68
CA GLU A 181 24.39 0.44 10.90
C GLU A 181 25.46 -0.04 9.91
N SER A 182 25.41 0.42 8.65
CA SER A 182 26.38 0.04 7.61
C SER A 182 27.76 0.72 7.77
N GLU A 183 27.87 1.78 8.56
CA GLU A 183 29.14 2.45 8.86
C GLU A 183 29.85 1.85 10.09
N ALA A 184 29.14 1.00 10.86
CA ALA A 184 29.67 0.40 12.10
C ALA A 184 30.27 -1.00 11.89
N ASP A 185 30.12 -1.60 10.69
CA ASP A 185 30.71 -2.87 10.26
C ASP A 185 31.97 -2.63 9.40
#